data_b86c59a717a5e42f8faebcf621b1f786
#
_entry.id   b86c59a717a5e42f8faebcf621b1f786
#
_cell.length_a   1.000
_cell.length_b   1.000
_cell.length_c   1.000
_cell.angle_alpha   90.00
_cell.angle_beta   90.00
_cell.angle_gamma   90.00
#
_symmetry.space_group_name_H-M   'P 1'
#
loop_
_entity.id
_entity.type
_entity.pdbx_description
1 polymer ?
#
loop_
_entity_poly.entity_id
_entity_poly.type
_entity_poly.pdbx_seq_one_letter_code
_entity_poly.pdbx_strand_id
1 'polypeptide(L)'
;MKCRKCGGTASLELRRHNAAFCSPHFIEFFRKQVAEAVHRHHMFTTDETIMVAVSGGKDSLALWDVLIEDGYRTAGLYLDLGIFDYSKESRAKCEAFAAARGLTLHVERVAEAVGAPIPVVQQATRRPTCSACGLSKRYLMNRAALEHGYPVVATGHNLDDEAATLFGSVMHWQTDALPRQSPALASTHPKLVRRVKPLYRLSELETAAYAFLRGIDYIVEECPFAKGATSIAHKQVLDRLEEASPGSKHNFLFGFLDRARPAFERVENVELHECTSCGQVTTGAVCAFCKLADLVKRRTS
;
A
#
# COMPACT_ATOMS: atom_id res chain seq x y z
N MET A 1 1.75 31.41 11.50
CA MET A 1 1.22 31.32 10.12
C MET A 1 -0.30 31.39 10.12
N LYS A 2 -0.90 31.84 9.02
CA LYS A 2 -2.35 31.91 8.85
C LYS A 2 -2.86 30.77 7.97
N CYS A 3 -4.01 30.20 8.32
CA CYS A 3 -4.66 29.19 7.51
C CYS A 3 -5.09 29.78 6.15
N ARG A 4 -4.68 29.16 5.06
CA ARG A 4 -5.00 29.59 3.69
C ARG A 4 -6.50 29.66 3.39
N LYS A 5 -7.32 28.87 4.11
CA LYS A 5 -8.77 28.76 3.89
C LYS A 5 -9.56 29.82 4.68
N CYS A 6 -9.28 29.97 5.98
CA CYS A 6 -10.08 30.80 6.87
C CYS A 6 -9.35 32.03 7.46
N GLY A 7 -8.04 32.15 7.20
CA GLY A 7 -7.23 33.25 7.78
C GLY A 7 -6.91 33.10 9.27
N GLY A 8 -7.48 32.12 9.99
CA GLY A 8 -7.20 31.84 11.39
C GLY A 8 -5.80 31.23 11.61
N THR A 9 -5.47 30.91 12.85
CA THR A 9 -4.17 30.30 13.20
C THR A 9 -4.00 28.93 12.51
N ALA A 10 -2.90 28.74 11.79
CA ALA A 10 -2.57 27.47 11.17
C ALA A 10 -1.83 26.55 12.17
N SER A 11 -2.16 25.27 12.13
CA SER A 11 -1.55 24.22 12.94
C SER A 11 -0.48 23.45 12.16
N LEU A 12 -0.55 23.43 10.83
CA LEU A 12 0.33 22.68 9.96
C LEU A 12 0.72 23.49 8.72
N GLU A 13 2.02 23.47 8.40
CA GLU A 13 2.57 24.02 7.16
C GLU A 13 2.90 22.91 6.19
N LEU A 14 2.44 23.07 4.95
CA LEU A 14 2.74 22.19 3.82
C LEU A 14 3.63 22.93 2.82
N ARG A 15 4.95 22.84 3.00
CA ARG A 15 5.94 23.58 2.19
C ARG A 15 5.79 23.31 0.69
N ARG A 16 5.58 22.04 0.31
CA ARG A 16 5.39 21.65 -1.10
C ARG A 16 4.15 22.26 -1.77
N HIS A 17 3.16 22.70 -0.98
CA HIS A 17 1.94 23.36 -1.44
C HIS A 17 1.98 24.88 -1.25
N ASN A 18 3.06 25.40 -0.67
CA ASN A 18 3.15 26.80 -0.22
C ASN A 18 1.88 27.24 0.52
N ALA A 19 1.46 26.42 1.49
CA ALA A 19 0.19 26.61 2.21
C ALA A 19 0.30 26.16 3.66
N ALA A 20 -0.47 26.81 4.53
CA ALA A 20 -0.66 26.41 5.90
C ALA A 20 -2.15 26.23 6.20
N PHE A 21 -2.48 25.27 7.05
CA PHE A 21 -3.86 24.94 7.39
C PHE A 21 -4.05 24.81 8.91
N CYS A 22 -5.22 25.22 9.41
CA CYS A 22 -5.72 24.79 10.71
C CYS A 22 -6.21 23.34 10.62
N SER A 23 -6.35 22.65 11.74
CA SER A 23 -6.70 21.22 11.78
C SER A 23 -7.94 20.85 10.94
N PRO A 24 -9.09 21.55 11.03
CA PRO A 24 -10.25 21.20 10.21
C PRO A 24 -9.99 21.34 8.70
N HIS A 25 -9.31 22.40 8.28
CA HIS A 25 -9.03 22.65 6.87
C HIS A 25 -7.92 21.76 6.32
N PHE A 26 -7.03 21.24 7.19
CA PHE A 26 -6.09 20.22 6.79
C PHE A 26 -6.79 18.86 6.54
N ILE A 27 -7.73 18.47 7.41
CA ILE A 27 -8.54 17.26 7.20
C ILE A 27 -9.33 17.37 5.89
N GLU A 28 -9.95 18.52 5.61
CA GLU A 28 -10.63 18.77 4.34
C GLU A 28 -9.67 18.67 3.13
N PHE A 29 -8.48 19.24 3.25
CA PHE A 29 -7.43 19.14 2.23
C PHE A 29 -7.04 17.69 1.98
N PHE A 30 -6.80 16.90 3.04
CA PHE A 30 -6.43 15.49 2.95
C PHE A 30 -7.51 14.69 2.21
N ARG A 31 -8.77 14.81 2.63
CA ARG A 31 -9.92 14.17 1.99
C ARG A 31 -10.03 14.53 0.51
N LYS A 32 -9.85 15.81 0.17
CA LYS A 32 -9.85 16.27 -1.22
C LYS A 32 -8.75 15.61 -2.05
N GLN A 33 -7.54 15.43 -1.53
CA GLN A 33 -6.46 14.75 -2.24
C GLN A 33 -6.78 13.28 -2.51
N VAL A 34 -7.43 12.59 -1.56
CA VAL A 34 -7.89 11.20 -1.75
C VAL A 34 -9.00 11.14 -2.79
N ALA A 35 -10.01 11.99 -2.68
CA ALA A 35 -11.13 12.06 -3.64
C ALA A 35 -10.63 12.32 -5.07
N GLU A 36 -9.65 13.23 -5.23
CA GLU A 36 -9.04 13.54 -6.52
C GLU A 36 -8.23 12.34 -7.07
N ALA A 37 -7.54 11.58 -6.20
CA ALA A 37 -6.85 10.36 -6.59
C ALA A 37 -7.83 9.30 -7.12
N VAL A 38 -8.92 9.07 -6.37
CA VAL A 38 -9.98 8.13 -6.73
C VAL A 38 -10.62 8.50 -8.06
N HIS A 39 -11.00 9.76 -8.23
CA HIS A 39 -11.63 10.26 -9.46
C HIS A 39 -10.70 10.18 -10.67
N ARG A 40 -9.45 10.69 -10.54
CA ARG A 40 -8.48 10.73 -11.65
C ARG A 40 -8.15 9.37 -12.24
N HIS A 41 -8.11 8.34 -11.41
CA HIS A 41 -7.73 6.98 -11.80
C HIS A 41 -8.90 6.00 -11.83
N HIS A 42 -10.14 6.47 -11.67
CA HIS A 42 -11.35 5.62 -11.63
C HIS A 42 -11.15 4.40 -10.71
N MET A 43 -10.63 4.66 -9.48
CA MET A 43 -10.17 3.59 -8.59
C MET A 43 -11.31 2.70 -8.14
N PHE A 44 -12.44 3.28 -7.79
CA PHE A 44 -13.67 2.59 -7.38
C PHE A 44 -14.86 3.59 -7.37
N THR A 45 -16.06 3.04 -7.28
CA THR A 45 -17.31 3.80 -7.17
C THR A 45 -17.95 3.63 -5.79
N THR A 46 -18.97 4.42 -5.48
CA THR A 46 -19.73 4.32 -4.21
C THR A 46 -20.55 3.02 -4.10
N ASP A 47 -20.85 2.37 -5.21
CA ASP A 47 -21.62 1.11 -5.25
C ASP A 47 -20.76 -0.11 -4.93
N GLU A 48 -19.44 0.02 -5.05
CA GLU A 48 -18.51 -1.07 -4.78
C GLU A 48 -18.14 -1.11 -3.29
N THR A 49 -17.90 -2.31 -2.78
CA THR A 49 -17.31 -2.50 -1.46
C THR A 49 -15.80 -2.69 -1.60
N ILE A 50 -15.03 -1.91 -0.87
CA ILE A 50 -13.58 -1.82 -0.98
C ILE A 50 -12.93 -2.65 0.11
N MET A 51 -12.05 -3.59 -0.24
CA MET A 51 -11.19 -4.25 0.73
C MET A 51 -9.95 -3.38 0.98
N VAL A 52 -9.78 -2.89 2.21
CA VAL A 52 -8.62 -2.08 2.61
C VAL A 52 -7.58 -2.98 3.28
N ALA A 53 -6.41 -3.11 2.68
CA ALA A 53 -5.31 -3.86 3.28
C ALA A 53 -4.70 -3.03 4.43
N VAL A 54 -4.93 -3.48 5.66
CA VAL A 54 -4.48 -2.81 6.88
C VAL A 54 -3.32 -3.55 7.52
N SER A 55 -2.34 -2.79 8.01
CA SER A 55 -1.14 -3.31 8.66
C SER A 55 -0.99 -2.86 10.11
N GLY A 56 -1.97 -2.14 10.65
CA GLY A 56 -1.88 -1.49 11.95
C GLY A 56 -1.06 -0.20 11.97
N GLY A 57 -0.35 0.12 10.89
CA GLY A 57 0.41 1.36 10.75
C GLY A 57 -0.44 2.54 10.30
N LYS A 58 0.06 3.76 10.56
CA LYS A 58 -0.62 5.04 10.32
C LYS A 58 -1.25 5.18 8.93
N ASP A 59 -0.51 4.80 7.88
CA ASP A 59 -0.95 5.04 6.50
C ASP A 59 -2.16 4.16 6.13
N SER A 60 -2.13 2.90 6.51
CA SER A 60 -3.22 1.97 6.22
C SER A 60 -4.49 2.28 7.01
N LEU A 61 -4.36 2.69 8.28
CA LEU A 61 -5.51 3.06 9.10
C LEU A 61 -6.05 4.45 8.72
N ALA A 62 -5.19 5.42 8.35
CA ALA A 62 -5.61 6.71 7.80
C ALA A 62 -6.37 6.54 6.48
N LEU A 63 -5.91 5.64 5.60
CA LEU A 63 -6.64 5.29 4.38
C LEU A 63 -8.03 4.75 4.72
N TRP A 64 -8.11 3.82 5.65
CA TRP A 64 -9.38 3.22 6.02
C TRP A 64 -10.34 4.25 6.62
N ASP A 65 -9.84 5.10 7.53
CA ASP A 65 -10.60 6.19 8.15
C ASP A 65 -11.15 7.17 7.10
N VAL A 66 -10.31 7.66 6.18
CA VAL A 66 -10.75 8.64 5.19
C VAL A 66 -11.79 8.06 4.21
N LEU A 67 -11.68 6.80 3.83
CA LEU A 67 -12.67 6.16 2.95
C LEU A 67 -14.03 6.01 3.64
N ILE A 68 -14.04 5.71 4.94
CA ILE A 68 -15.27 5.64 5.74
C ILE A 68 -15.90 7.04 5.86
N GLU A 69 -15.10 8.04 6.21
CA GLU A 69 -15.54 9.44 6.33
C GLU A 69 -16.10 10.00 5.01
N ASP A 70 -15.62 9.51 3.87
CA ASP A 70 -16.11 9.86 2.54
C ASP A 70 -17.32 9.01 2.10
N GLY A 71 -17.84 8.13 2.98
CA GLY A 71 -19.06 7.36 2.78
C GLY A 71 -18.90 6.09 1.92
N TYR A 72 -17.66 5.63 1.68
CA TYR A 72 -17.44 4.36 0.97
C TYR A 72 -17.71 3.15 1.85
N ARG A 73 -18.29 2.10 1.25
CA ARG A 73 -18.43 0.79 1.90
C ARG A 73 -17.07 0.09 1.92
N THR A 74 -16.59 -0.26 3.10
CA THR A 74 -15.25 -0.84 3.27
C THR A 74 -15.25 -2.04 4.21
N ALA A 75 -14.30 -2.95 3.98
CA ALA A 75 -13.89 -3.97 4.94
C ALA A 75 -12.36 -4.01 5.03
N GLY A 76 -11.83 -4.27 6.20
CA GLY A 76 -10.39 -4.41 6.40
C GLY A 76 -9.89 -5.82 6.06
N LEU A 77 -8.65 -5.91 5.58
CA LEU A 77 -7.90 -7.17 5.48
C LEU A 77 -6.58 -7.01 6.21
N TYR A 78 -6.41 -7.74 7.29
CA TYR A 78 -5.15 -7.87 8.00
C TYR A 78 -4.45 -9.17 7.61
N LEU A 79 -3.18 -9.08 7.21
CA LEU A 79 -2.34 -10.24 6.92
C LEU A 79 -1.38 -10.48 8.09
N ASP A 80 -1.66 -11.52 8.88
CA ASP A 80 -0.79 -11.94 9.97
C ASP A 80 0.45 -12.63 9.41
N LEU A 81 1.58 -11.94 9.53
CA LEU A 81 2.88 -12.39 9.02
C LEU A 81 3.61 -13.33 9.97
N GLY A 82 3.11 -13.47 11.20
CA GLY A 82 3.77 -14.25 12.26
C GLY A 82 5.11 -13.66 12.70
N ILE A 83 5.26 -12.33 12.66
CA ILE A 83 6.47 -11.63 13.09
C ILE A 83 6.35 -11.31 14.58
N PHE A 84 6.61 -12.30 15.42
CA PHE A 84 6.66 -12.19 16.89
C PHE A 84 5.57 -11.27 17.49
N ASP A 85 5.91 -10.46 18.48
CA ASP A 85 4.98 -9.53 19.13
C ASP A 85 4.54 -8.38 18.20
N TYR A 86 5.37 -8.00 17.23
CA TYR A 86 4.99 -7.01 16.22
C TYR A 86 3.68 -7.37 15.49
N SER A 87 3.50 -8.65 15.08
CA SER A 87 2.25 -9.07 14.43
C SER A 87 1.05 -9.03 15.38
N LYS A 88 1.25 -9.36 16.66
CA LYS A 88 0.17 -9.31 17.66
C LYS A 88 -0.29 -7.87 17.92
N GLU A 89 0.65 -6.97 18.12
CA GLU A 89 0.37 -5.56 18.39
C GLU A 89 -0.28 -4.87 17.19
N SER A 90 0.29 -5.05 15.99
CA SER A 90 -0.28 -4.49 14.77
C SER A 90 -1.68 -5.02 14.47
N ARG A 91 -1.94 -6.31 14.74
CA ARG A 91 -3.27 -6.91 14.66
C ARG A 91 -4.23 -6.28 15.64
N ALA A 92 -3.84 -6.14 16.93
CA ALA A 92 -4.66 -5.53 17.96
C ALA A 92 -5.08 -4.10 17.59
N LYS A 93 -4.19 -3.30 16.98
CA LYS A 93 -4.54 -1.96 16.47
C LYS A 93 -5.60 -2.02 15.38
N CYS A 94 -5.50 -2.96 14.43
CA CYS A 94 -6.51 -3.14 13.38
C CYS A 94 -7.86 -3.60 13.95
N GLU A 95 -7.86 -4.54 14.90
CA GLU A 95 -9.07 -5.05 15.55
C GLU A 95 -9.77 -3.94 16.37
N ALA A 96 -9.01 -3.17 17.16
CA ALA A 96 -9.54 -2.04 17.92
C ALA A 96 -10.13 -0.96 17.00
N PHE A 97 -9.43 -0.62 15.90
CA PHE A 97 -9.92 0.34 14.92
C PHE A 97 -11.24 -0.11 14.29
N ALA A 98 -11.33 -1.37 13.88
CA ALA A 98 -12.53 -1.95 13.28
C ALA A 98 -13.69 -2.01 14.27
N ALA A 99 -13.45 -2.51 15.49
CA ALA A 99 -14.46 -2.63 16.52
C ALA A 99 -15.07 -1.28 16.93
N ALA A 100 -14.23 -0.23 17.08
CA ALA A 100 -14.69 1.12 17.42
C ALA A 100 -15.61 1.75 16.35
N ARG A 101 -15.60 1.22 15.12
CA ARG A 101 -16.36 1.75 13.97
C ARG A 101 -17.41 0.76 13.44
N GLY A 102 -17.58 -0.42 14.07
CA GLY A 102 -18.51 -1.45 13.63
C GLY A 102 -18.18 -2.04 12.26
N LEU A 103 -16.89 -2.14 11.92
CA LEU A 103 -16.42 -2.58 10.60
C LEU A 103 -16.02 -4.05 10.60
N THR A 104 -16.15 -4.69 9.45
CA THR A 104 -15.64 -6.05 9.23
C THR A 104 -14.13 -6.01 9.03
N LEU A 105 -13.41 -6.89 9.74
CA LEU A 105 -11.99 -7.14 9.55
C LEU A 105 -11.77 -8.62 9.25
N HIS A 106 -11.28 -8.91 8.06
CA HIS A 106 -10.79 -10.23 7.68
C HIS A 106 -9.35 -10.40 8.13
N VAL A 107 -9.01 -11.58 8.65
CA VAL A 107 -7.66 -11.90 9.11
C VAL A 107 -7.17 -13.15 8.40
N GLU A 108 -6.13 -12.98 7.60
CA GLU A 108 -5.45 -14.07 6.90
C GLU A 108 -4.08 -14.34 7.52
N ARG A 109 -3.78 -15.60 7.80
CA ARG A 109 -2.48 -16.00 8.38
C ARG A 109 -1.55 -16.51 7.29
N VAL A 110 -0.41 -15.86 7.13
CA VAL A 110 0.61 -16.30 6.17
C VAL A 110 1.10 -17.71 6.47
N ALA A 111 1.22 -18.07 7.76
CA ALA A 111 1.66 -19.39 8.19
C ALA A 111 0.73 -20.51 7.70
N GLU A 112 -0.57 -20.28 7.64
CA GLU A 112 -1.54 -21.28 7.13
C GLU A 112 -1.43 -21.44 5.61
N ALA A 113 -1.11 -20.37 4.89
CA ALA A 113 -1.03 -20.39 3.43
C ALA A 113 0.32 -20.88 2.88
N VAL A 114 1.43 -20.56 3.56
CA VAL A 114 2.81 -20.89 3.12
C VAL A 114 3.36 -22.11 3.85
N GLY A 115 2.78 -22.47 5.01
CA GLY A 115 3.26 -23.53 5.89
C GLY A 115 4.21 -23.05 6.99
N ALA A 116 4.55 -21.75 7.04
CA ALA A 116 5.40 -21.16 8.07
C ALA A 116 5.24 -19.64 8.16
N PRO A 117 5.53 -19.01 9.33
CA PRO A 117 5.58 -17.56 9.45
C PRO A 117 6.75 -16.95 8.66
N ILE A 118 6.66 -15.67 8.29
CA ILE A 118 7.64 -14.98 7.44
C ILE A 118 9.09 -15.11 7.92
N PRO A 119 9.44 -15.05 9.22
CA PRO A 119 10.81 -15.26 9.68
C PRO A 119 11.37 -16.65 9.28
N VAL A 120 10.54 -17.69 9.39
CA VAL A 120 10.94 -19.05 8.99
C VAL A 120 11.02 -19.19 7.46
N VAL A 121 10.08 -18.57 6.72
CA VAL A 121 10.12 -18.52 5.25
C VAL A 121 11.43 -17.90 4.75
N GLN A 122 11.91 -16.85 5.37
CA GLN A 122 13.18 -16.20 5.04
C GLN A 122 14.36 -17.17 5.21
N GLN A 123 14.44 -17.81 6.38
CA GLN A 123 15.52 -18.78 6.66
C GLN A 123 15.50 -19.95 5.68
N ALA A 124 14.31 -20.51 5.44
CA ALA A 124 14.14 -21.65 4.54
C ALA A 124 14.48 -21.31 3.08
N THR A 125 14.17 -20.10 2.61
CA THR A 125 14.31 -19.74 1.19
C THR A 125 15.59 -18.97 0.87
N ARG A 126 16.30 -18.46 1.88
CA ARG A 126 17.45 -17.55 1.75
C ARG A 126 17.13 -16.28 0.92
N ARG A 127 15.86 -15.95 0.77
CA ARG A 127 15.43 -14.71 0.10
C ARG A 127 15.45 -13.55 1.10
N PRO A 128 15.69 -12.31 0.62
CA PRO A 128 15.44 -11.14 1.45
C PRO A 128 14.03 -11.17 2.03
N THR A 129 13.88 -10.93 3.34
CA THR A 129 12.59 -11.04 4.06
C THR A 129 11.49 -10.25 3.37
N CYS A 130 11.78 -9.00 2.98
CA CYS A 130 10.81 -8.13 2.31
C CYS A 130 10.35 -8.69 0.95
N SER A 131 11.20 -9.41 0.23
CA SER A 131 10.84 -10.06 -1.05
C SER A 131 9.83 -11.19 -0.85
N ALA A 132 10.09 -12.09 0.10
CA ALA A 132 9.17 -13.19 0.42
C ALA A 132 7.85 -12.66 1.02
N CYS A 133 7.94 -11.69 1.92
CA CYS A 133 6.79 -11.01 2.52
C CYS A 133 5.91 -10.31 1.44
N GLY A 134 6.53 -9.54 0.55
CA GLY A 134 5.81 -8.83 -0.52
C GLY A 134 5.12 -9.78 -1.50
N LEU A 135 5.76 -10.91 -1.83
CA LEU A 135 5.15 -11.95 -2.66
C LEU A 135 3.92 -12.55 -1.97
N SER A 136 4.06 -12.95 -0.71
CA SER A 136 2.97 -13.54 0.09
C SER A 136 1.81 -12.57 0.26
N LYS A 137 2.10 -11.30 0.58
CA LYS A 137 1.06 -10.25 0.71
C LYS A 137 0.27 -10.06 -0.57
N ARG A 138 0.93 -9.92 -1.72
CA ARG A 138 0.23 -9.71 -3.00
C ARG A 138 -0.66 -10.89 -3.38
N TYR A 139 -0.19 -12.10 -3.13
CA TYR A 139 -0.98 -13.32 -3.37
C TYR A 139 -2.21 -13.37 -2.46
N LEU A 140 -2.00 -13.22 -1.14
CA LEU A 140 -3.09 -13.33 -0.16
C LEU A 140 -4.12 -12.22 -0.29
N MET A 141 -3.70 -10.99 -0.58
CA MET A 141 -4.64 -9.88 -0.83
C MET A 141 -5.57 -10.20 -2.01
N ASN A 142 -5.02 -10.72 -3.13
CA ASN A 142 -5.85 -11.08 -4.28
C ASN A 142 -6.77 -12.26 -3.96
N ARG A 143 -6.25 -13.31 -3.31
CA ARG A 143 -7.02 -14.48 -2.93
C ARG A 143 -8.18 -14.12 -1.99
N ALA A 144 -7.89 -13.43 -0.90
CA ALA A 144 -8.90 -13.02 0.08
C ALA A 144 -9.98 -12.12 -0.56
N ALA A 145 -9.57 -11.18 -1.40
CA ALA A 145 -10.54 -10.32 -2.08
C ALA A 145 -11.49 -11.11 -2.99
N LEU A 146 -10.98 -12.10 -3.74
CA LEU A 146 -11.80 -12.98 -4.57
C LEU A 146 -12.73 -13.87 -3.74
N GLU A 147 -12.20 -14.50 -2.68
CA GLU A 147 -12.95 -15.41 -1.80
C GLU A 147 -14.09 -14.70 -1.06
N HIS A 148 -13.88 -13.43 -0.69
CA HIS A 148 -14.88 -12.60 -0.03
C HIS A 148 -15.72 -11.73 -0.98
N GLY A 149 -15.49 -11.81 -2.30
CA GLY A 149 -16.27 -11.09 -3.31
C GLY A 149 -15.99 -9.59 -3.41
N TYR A 150 -14.80 -9.13 -3.04
CA TYR A 150 -14.41 -7.73 -3.18
C TYR A 150 -13.75 -7.46 -4.54
N PRO A 151 -14.26 -6.49 -5.33
CA PRO A 151 -13.73 -6.22 -6.68
C PRO A 151 -12.43 -5.41 -6.66
N VAL A 152 -12.10 -4.80 -5.52
CA VAL A 152 -10.96 -3.89 -5.41
C VAL A 152 -10.28 -4.00 -4.05
N VAL A 153 -8.94 -3.96 -4.07
CA VAL A 153 -8.09 -3.84 -2.89
C VAL A 153 -7.40 -2.49 -2.88
N ALA A 154 -7.62 -1.70 -1.82
CA ALA A 154 -6.95 -0.44 -1.56
C ALA A 154 -5.79 -0.63 -0.57
N THR A 155 -4.65 -0.02 -0.85
CA THR A 155 -3.46 -0.07 0.00
C THR A 155 -2.99 1.32 0.39
N GLY A 156 -2.46 1.47 1.62
CA GLY A 156 -2.01 2.74 2.19
C GLY A 156 -0.67 3.25 1.66
N HIS A 157 -0.23 2.84 0.46
CA HIS A 157 0.98 3.40 -0.15
C HIS A 157 0.79 4.88 -0.47
N ASN A 158 1.69 5.70 0.04
CA ASN A 158 1.69 7.15 -0.09
C ASN A 158 2.69 7.64 -1.16
N LEU A 159 2.83 8.97 -1.32
CA LEU A 159 3.75 9.59 -2.27
C LEU A 159 5.21 9.13 -2.05
N ASP A 160 5.64 9.04 -0.81
CA ASP A 160 7.01 8.67 -0.45
C ASP A 160 7.32 7.23 -0.84
N ASP A 161 6.37 6.32 -0.64
CA ASP A 161 6.49 4.91 -1.05
C ASP A 161 6.59 4.76 -2.57
N GLU A 162 5.70 5.46 -3.28
CA GLU A 162 5.63 5.38 -4.73
C GLU A 162 6.85 6.03 -5.40
N ALA A 163 7.29 7.19 -4.88
CA ALA A 163 8.50 7.85 -5.37
C ALA A 163 9.75 7.00 -5.10
N ALA A 164 9.87 6.39 -3.90
CA ALA A 164 11.00 5.51 -3.57
C ALA A 164 11.01 4.23 -4.43
N THR A 165 9.84 3.66 -4.71
CA THR A 165 9.71 2.50 -5.60
C THR A 165 10.11 2.86 -7.03
N LEU A 166 9.61 3.98 -7.54
CA LEU A 166 9.98 4.50 -8.86
C LEU A 166 11.48 4.76 -8.95
N PHE A 167 12.05 5.43 -7.93
CA PHE A 167 13.47 5.73 -7.88
C PHE A 167 14.32 4.45 -7.96
N GLY A 168 13.98 3.43 -7.17
CA GLY A 168 14.65 2.14 -7.23
C GLY A 168 14.53 1.47 -8.60
N SER A 169 13.34 1.50 -9.21
CA SER A 169 13.10 0.90 -10.53
C SER A 169 13.90 1.61 -11.62
N VAL A 170 14.01 2.94 -11.57
CA VAL A 170 14.81 3.73 -12.52
C VAL A 170 16.31 3.49 -12.30
N MET A 171 16.78 3.50 -11.04
CA MET A 171 18.19 3.24 -10.71
C MET A 171 18.70 1.88 -11.19
N HIS A 172 17.83 0.88 -11.22
CA HIS A 172 18.14 -0.47 -11.67
C HIS A 172 17.67 -0.77 -13.10
N TRP A 173 17.15 0.22 -13.81
CA TRP A 173 16.60 0.08 -15.17
C TRP A 173 15.64 -1.11 -15.31
N GLN A 174 14.74 -1.26 -14.34
CA GLN A 174 13.72 -2.30 -14.35
C GLN A 174 12.59 -1.95 -15.33
N THR A 175 12.90 -1.96 -16.61
CA THR A 175 12.00 -1.51 -17.69
C THR A 175 10.68 -2.27 -17.72
N ASP A 176 10.66 -3.54 -17.28
CA ASP A 176 9.43 -4.34 -17.20
C ASP A 176 8.56 -3.99 -15.98
N ALA A 177 9.14 -3.35 -14.95
CA ALA A 177 8.42 -2.91 -13.76
C ALA A 177 7.83 -1.49 -13.94
N LEU A 178 8.50 -0.62 -14.69
CA LEU A 178 8.10 0.78 -14.88
C LEU A 178 6.67 0.95 -15.42
N PRO A 179 6.18 0.20 -16.42
CA PRO A 179 4.81 0.33 -16.91
C PRO A 179 3.76 0.01 -15.83
N ARG A 180 4.12 -0.87 -14.86
CA ARG A 180 3.26 -1.30 -13.75
C ARG A 180 3.29 -0.35 -12.57
N GLN A 181 4.14 0.69 -12.61
CA GLN A 181 4.18 1.76 -11.61
C GLN A 181 2.97 2.68 -11.84
N SER A 182 1.86 2.35 -11.20
CA SER A 182 0.60 3.06 -11.33
C SER A 182 -0.15 3.12 -9.99
N PRO A 183 -0.84 4.24 -9.71
CA PRO A 183 -1.72 4.35 -8.56
C PRO A 183 -2.95 3.43 -8.64
N ALA A 184 -3.32 3.00 -9.84
CA ALA A 184 -4.38 2.04 -10.08
C ALA A 184 -3.93 0.98 -11.08
N LEU A 185 -4.03 -0.27 -10.70
CA LEU A 185 -3.80 -1.43 -11.56
C LEU A 185 -5.15 -2.08 -11.82
N ALA A 186 -5.57 -2.03 -13.08
CA ALA A 186 -6.82 -2.62 -13.53
C ALA A 186 -6.81 -4.15 -13.39
N SER A 187 -8.00 -4.73 -13.25
CA SER A 187 -8.19 -6.16 -13.39
C SER A 187 -8.05 -6.53 -14.88
N THR A 188 -7.03 -7.31 -15.20
CA THR A 188 -6.78 -7.84 -16.56
C THR A 188 -7.24 -9.28 -16.73
N HIS A 189 -7.80 -9.87 -15.69
CA HIS A 189 -8.28 -11.25 -15.70
C HIS A 189 -9.38 -11.42 -14.62
N PRO A 190 -10.43 -12.26 -14.81
CA PRO A 190 -11.50 -12.44 -13.82
C PRO A 190 -11.02 -12.87 -12.42
N LYS A 191 -9.85 -13.52 -12.32
CA LYS A 191 -9.22 -13.91 -11.05
C LYS A 191 -8.17 -12.90 -10.55
N LEU A 192 -8.17 -11.66 -11.04
CA LEU A 192 -7.37 -10.56 -10.52
C LEU A 192 -8.28 -9.40 -10.13
N VAL A 193 -8.20 -8.97 -8.89
CA VAL A 193 -8.93 -7.79 -8.43
C VAL A 193 -8.14 -6.51 -8.74
N ARG A 194 -8.84 -5.39 -8.90
CA ARG A 194 -8.19 -4.08 -9.01
C ARG A 194 -7.39 -3.79 -7.75
N ARG A 195 -6.20 -3.20 -7.91
CA ARG A 195 -5.38 -2.73 -6.79
C ARG A 195 -5.14 -1.24 -6.93
N VAL A 196 -5.44 -0.50 -5.87
CA VAL A 196 -5.42 0.96 -5.90
C VAL A 196 -4.67 1.53 -4.70
N LYS A 197 -4.14 2.75 -4.86
CA LYS A 197 -3.32 3.46 -3.89
C LYS A 197 -3.85 4.88 -3.70
N PRO A 198 -4.97 5.08 -2.99
CA PRO A 198 -5.61 6.39 -2.90
C PRO A 198 -4.75 7.48 -2.24
N LEU A 199 -3.74 7.09 -1.43
CA LEU A 199 -2.83 8.01 -0.76
C LEU A 199 -1.61 8.43 -1.61
N TYR A 200 -1.47 7.99 -2.86
CA TYR A 200 -0.27 8.25 -3.68
C TYR A 200 0.05 9.74 -3.89
N ARG A 201 -0.91 10.63 -3.66
CA ARG A 201 -0.77 12.09 -3.76
C ARG A 201 -0.29 12.74 -2.46
N LEU A 202 -0.41 12.04 -1.35
CA LEU A 202 -0.14 12.52 0.01
C LEU A 202 1.20 12.02 0.51
N SER A 203 1.99 12.90 1.12
CA SER A 203 3.26 12.54 1.72
C SER A 203 3.07 11.77 3.03
N GLU A 204 4.12 11.08 3.46
CA GLU A 204 4.16 10.38 4.74
C GLU A 204 3.88 11.32 5.92
N LEU A 205 4.42 12.56 5.87
CA LEU A 205 4.15 13.61 6.86
C LEU A 205 2.66 13.99 6.90
N GLU A 206 2.04 14.16 5.74
CA GLU A 206 0.62 14.52 5.65
C GLU A 206 -0.27 13.39 6.17
N THR A 207 0.09 12.14 5.90
CA THR A 207 -0.64 10.98 6.44
C THR A 207 -0.48 10.87 7.95
N ALA A 208 0.72 11.12 8.48
CA ALA A 208 0.98 11.14 9.93
C ALA A 208 0.17 12.26 10.61
N ALA A 209 0.16 13.45 10.02
CA ALA A 209 -0.63 14.58 10.55
C ALA A 209 -2.14 14.28 10.55
N TYR A 210 -2.65 13.64 9.49
CA TYR A 210 -4.05 13.21 9.44
C TYR A 210 -4.36 12.19 10.54
N ALA A 211 -3.55 11.15 10.67
CA ALA A 211 -3.73 10.12 11.70
C ALA A 211 -3.72 10.72 13.11
N PHE A 212 -2.80 11.65 13.39
CA PHE A 212 -2.73 12.36 14.66
C PHE A 212 -3.99 13.21 14.93
N LEU A 213 -4.41 14.01 13.97
CA LEU A 213 -5.58 14.89 14.12
C LEU A 213 -6.90 14.11 14.24
N ARG A 214 -6.96 12.91 13.68
CA ARG A 214 -8.10 11.99 13.79
C ARG A 214 -8.05 11.12 15.05
N GLY A 215 -6.99 11.21 15.86
CA GLY A 215 -6.81 10.38 17.05
C GLY A 215 -6.72 8.88 16.73
N ILE A 216 -6.17 8.54 15.56
CA ILE A 216 -6.01 7.14 15.17
C ILE A 216 -4.89 6.51 15.97
N ASP A 217 -5.20 5.45 16.71
CA ASP A 217 -4.21 4.66 17.45
C ASP A 217 -3.61 3.61 16.51
N TYR A 218 -2.31 3.73 16.24
CA TYR A 218 -1.56 2.88 15.30
C TYR A 218 -0.26 2.37 15.93
N ILE A 219 0.33 1.32 15.36
CA ILE A 219 1.64 0.83 15.77
C ILE A 219 2.73 1.79 15.29
N VAL A 220 3.56 2.27 16.22
CA VAL A 220 4.66 3.20 15.94
C VAL A 220 5.93 2.43 15.59
N GLU A 221 6.12 1.26 16.16
CA GLU A 221 7.26 0.40 15.94
C GLU A 221 7.34 -0.06 14.48
N GLU A 222 8.52 0.06 13.91
CA GLU A 222 8.79 -0.47 12.57
C GLU A 222 8.92 -2.00 12.59
N CYS A 223 8.58 -2.62 11.46
CA CYS A 223 8.80 -4.05 11.29
C CYS A 223 10.28 -4.39 11.55
N PRO A 224 10.61 -5.34 12.43
CA PRO A 224 12.01 -5.69 12.76
C PRO A 224 12.87 -6.07 11.54
N PHE A 225 12.22 -6.55 10.46
CA PHE A 225 12.88 -6.92 9.21
C PHE A 225 12.97 -5.77 8.19
N ALA A 226 12.46 -4.58 8.50
CA ALA A 226 12.58 -3.42 7.62
C ALA A 226 14.00 -2.82 7.65
N LYS A 227 14.75 -3.05 8.74
CA LYS A 227 16.11 -2.53 8.89
C LYS A 227 17.01 -2.99 7.74
N GLY A 228 17.62 -2.02 7.04
CA GLY A 228 18.48 -2.29 5.88
C GLY A 228 17.73 -2.51 4.56
N ALA A 229 16.41 -2.34 4.51
CA ALA A 229 15.67 -2.38 3.27
C ALA A 229 16.08 -1.23 2.34
N THR A 230 16.37 -1.53 1.07
CA THR A 230 16.79 -0.52 0.07
C THR A 230 15.76 0.59 -0.13
N SER A 231 14.48 0.30 0.06
CA SER A 231 13.41 1.30 0.00
C SER A 231 13.56 2.41 1.05
N ILE A 232 14.10 2.10 2.23
CA ILE A 232 14.37 3.11 3.27
C ILE A 232 15.48 4.04 2.81
N ALA A 233 16.59 3.50 2.26
CA ALA A 233 17.67 4.32 1.72
C ALA A 233 17.17 5.23 0.57
N HIS A 234 16.31 4.71 -0.31
CA HIS A 234 15.70 5.50 -1.38
C HIS A 234 14.82 6.63 -0.84
N LYS A 235 14.00 6.36 0.19
CA LYS A 235 13.21 7.40 0.87
C LYS A 235 14.11 8.50 1.43
N GLN A 236 15.17 8.13 2.17
CA GLN A 236 16.10 9.09 2.77
C GLN A 236 16.78 10.01 1.73
N VAL A 237 17.16 9.48 0.56
CA VAL A 237 17.70 10.29 -0.54
C VAL A 237 16.66 11.29 -1.05
N LEU A 238 15.44 10.81 -1.28
CA LEU A 238 14.33 11.65 -1.75
C LEU A 238 13.87 12.67 -0.72
N ASP A 239 13.99 12.37 0.60
CA ASP A 239 13.71 13.30 1.68
C ASP A 239 14.67 14.49 1.65
N ARG A 240 15.98 14.23 1.46
CA ARG A 240 16.98 15.30 1.32
C ARG A 240 16.71 16.21 0.11
N LEU A 241 16.28 15.63 -1.00
CA LEU A 241 15.88 16.41 -2.18
C LEU A 241 14.63 17.25 -1.91
N GLU A 242 13.65 16.70 -1.22
CA GLU A 242 12.42 17.38 -0.84
C GLU A 242 12.66 18.52 0.14
N GLU A 243 13.59 18.33 1.12
CA GLU A 243 14.00 19.38 2.05
C GLU A 243 14.66 20.56 1.34
N ALA A 244 15.54 20.27 0.37
CA ALA A 244 16.25 21.27 -0.42
C ALA A 244 15.32 21.97 -1.43
N SER A 245 14.38 21.23 -2.02
CA SER A 245 13.45 21.71 -3.03
C SER A 245 12.06 21.09 -2.83
N PRO A 246 11.18 21.74 -2.05
CA PRO A 246 9.84 21.24 -1.77
C PRO A 246 9.02 20.97 -3.03
N GLY A 247 8.45 19.78 -3.13
CA GLY A 247 7.72 19.29 -4.31
C GLY A 247 8.53 18.37 -5.21
N SER A 248 9.80 18.10 -4.91
CA SER A 248 10.68 17.22 -5.72
C SER A 248 10.11 15.80 -5.87
N LYS A 249 9.62 15.19 -4.79
CA LYS A 249 8.99 13.85 -4.84
C LYS A 249 7.75 13.86 -5.71
N HIS A 250 6.91 14.87 -5.56
CA HIS A 250 5.72 15.05 -6.39
C HIS A 250 6.09 15.19 -7.87
N ASN A 251 7.00 16.12 -8.20
CA ASN A 251 7.41 16.36 -9.57
C ASN A 251 8.03 15.11 -10.20
N PHE A 252 8.81 14.35 -9.45
CA PHE A 252 9.42 13.11 -9.92
C PHE A 252 8.36 12.04 -10.23
N LEU A 253 7.46 11.75 -9.27
CA LEU A 253 6.44 10.72 -9.47
C LEU A 253 5.43 11.13 -10.55
N PHE A 254 4.88 12.34 -10.48
CA PHE A 254 3.84 12.78 -11.42
C PHE A 254 4.40 13.05 -12.81
N GLY A 255 5.63 13.57 -12.89
CA GLY A 255 6.33 13.70 -14.18
C GLY A 255 6.52 12.35 -14.86
N PHE A 256 6.85 11.30 -14.11
CA PHE A 256 6.90 9.95 -14.62
C PHE A 256 5.52 9.44 -15.06
N LEU A 257 4.52 9.50 -14.19
CA LEU A 257 3.17 8.99 -14.47
C LEU A 257 2.54 9.66 -15.71
N ASP A 258 2.71 10.97 -15.84
CA ASP A 258 2.03 11.77 -16.86
C ASP A 258 2.79 11.80 -18.20
N ARG A 259 4.13 11.67 -18.20
CA ARG A 259 4.98 11.91 -19.36
C ARG A 259 5.85 10.74 -19.77
N ALA A 260 6.49 10.07 -18.81
CA ALA A 260 7.49 9.04 -19.12
C ALA A 260 6.90 7.63 -19.20
N ARG A 261 5.93 7.30 -18.33
CA ARG A 261 5.34 5.96 -18.25
C ARG A 261 4.85 5.43 -19.61
N PRO A 262 4.15 6.19 -20.44
CA PRO A 262 3.69 5.70 -21.76
C PRO A 262 4.82 5.22 -22.66
N ALA A 263 6.03 5.79 -22.53
CA ALA A 263 7.20 5.37 -23.34
C ALA A 263 7.71 3.97 -22.97
N PHE A 264 7.34 3.46 -21.79
CA PHE A 264 7.70 2.11 -21.31
C PHE A 264 6.58 1.09 -21.54
N GLU A 265 5.38 1.54 -21.93
CA GLU A 265 4.26 0.63 -22.24
C GLU A 265 4.56 -0.12 -23.52
N ARG A 266 4.99 -1.37 -23.38
CA ARG A 266 5.11 -2.31 -24.48
C ARG A 266 3.81 -3.10 -24.58
N VAL A 267 3.32 -3.30 -25.80
CA VAL A 267 2.24 -4.25 -26.05
C VAL A 267 2.84 -5.67 -25.97
N GLU A 268 3.16 -6.12 -24.78
CA GLU A 268 3.47 -7.52 -24.55
C GLU A 268 2.15 -8.24 -24.29
N ASN A 269 1.74 -9.09 -25.20
CA ASN A 269 0.69 -10.09 -24.95
C ASN A 269 1.24 -11.13 -23.98
N VAL A 270 1.29 -10.79 -22.69
CA VAL A 270 1.63 -11.76 -21.65
C VAL A 270 0.42 -12.66 -21.46
N GLU A 271 0.52 -13.88 -21.94
CA GLU A 271 -0.53 -14.87 -21.74
C GLU A 271 -0.63 -15.24 -20.25
N LEU A 272 -1.81 -15.03 -19.70
CA LEU A 272 -2.11 -15.35 -18.30
C LEU A 272 -2.80 -16.71 -18.23
N HIS A 273 -2.27 -17.58 -17.37
CA HIS A 273 -2.82 -18.92 -17.11
C HIS A 273 -3.21 -19.08 -15.66
N GLU A 274 -4.01 -20.11 -15.38
CA GLU A 274 -4.26 -20.51 -14.02
C GLU A 274 -3.12 -21.41 -13.50
N CYS A 275 -2.65 -21.11 -12.29
CA CYS A 275 -1.65 -21.96 -11.61
C CYS A 275 -2.22 -23.36 -11.40
N THR A 276 -1.50 -24.39 -11.83
CA THR A 276 -1.89 -25.78 -11.70
C THR A 276 -2.04 -26.26 -10.25
N SER A 277 -1.40 -25.55 -9.28
CA SER A 277 -1.46 -25.89 -7.85
C SER A 277 -2.58 -25.16 -7.10
N CYS A 278 -2.88 -23.88 -7.41
CA CYS A 278 -3.82 -23.09 -6.60
C CYS A 278 -4.90 -22.36 -7.42
N GLY A 279 -4.90 -22.46 -8.75
CA GLY A 279 -5.86 -21.80 -9.61
C GLY A 279 -5.78 -20.27 -9.70
N GLN A 280 -4.82 -19.62 -9.01
CA GLN A 280 -4.58 -18.18 -9.14
C GLN A 280 -3.82 -17.87 -10.42
N VAL A 281 -4.00 -16.67 -10.93
CA VAL A 281 -3.41 -16.23 -12.20
C VAL A 281 -1.89 -16.13 -12.15
N THR A 282 -1.23 -16.63 -13.17
CA THR A 282 0.23 -16.63 -13.33
C THR A 282 0.61 -16.61 -14.82
N THR A 283 1.86 -16.29 -15.10
CA THR A 283 2.47 -16.36 -16.44
C THR A 283 3.15 -17.71 -16.72
N GLY A 284 3.14 -18.64 -15.77
CA GLY A 284 3.77 -19.94 -15.91
C GLY A 284 2.91 -21.05 -15.28
N ALA A 285 3.25 -22.33 -15.48
CA ALA A 285 2.46 -23.46 -14.99
C ALA A 285 2.18 -23.41 -13.48
N VAL A 286 3.17 -23.00 -12.67
CA VAL A 286 3.05 -22.87 -11.21
C VAL A 286 3.43 -21.44 -10.81
N CYS A 287 2.57 -20.77 -10.03
CA CYS A 287 2.81 -19.40 -9.60
C CYS A 287 3.99 -19.28 -8.62
N ALA A 288 4.55 -18.08 -8.52
CA ALA A 288 5.70 -17.81 -7.66
C ALA A 288 5.41 -18.07 -6.17
N PHE A 289 4.15 -17.89 -5.75
CA PHE A 289 3.73 -18.17 -4.37
C PHE A 289 3.72 -19.68 -4.08
N CYS A 290 3.15 -20.51 -4.94
CA CYS A 290 3.18 -21.96 -4.77
C CYS A 290 4.61 -22.51 -4.79
N LYS A 291 5.48 -22.02 -5.69
CA LYS A 291 6.90 -22.36 -5.67
C LYS A 291 7.60 -22.01 -4.35
N LEU A 292 7.24 -20.86 -3.75
CA LEU A 292 7.72 -20.45 -2.45
C LEU A 292 7.24 -21.41 -1.36
N ALA A 293 5.94 -21.71 -1.31
CA ALA A 293 5.34 -22.61 -0.32
C ALA A 293 5.93 -24.03 -0.40
N ASP A 294 6.07 -24.57 -1.61
CA ASP A 294 6.70 -25.89 -1.83
C ASP A 294 8.14 -25.92 -1.34
N LEU A 295 8.92 -24.85 -1.59
CA LEU A 295 10.29 -24.75 -1.12
C LEU A 295 10.36 -24.70 0.41
N VAL A 296 9.48 -23.95 1.05
CA VAL A 296 9.37 -23.89 2.52
C VAL A 296 9.04 -25.27 3.06
N LYS A 297 7.99 -25.92 2.56
CA LYS A 297 7.58 -27.24 2.99
C LYS A 297 8.73 -28.27 2.95
N ARG A 298 9.48 -28.31 1.84
CA ARG A 298 10.62 -29.24 1.68
C ARG A 298 11.79 -28.97 2.62
N ARG A 299 11.91 -27.77 3.18
CA ARG A 299 13.05 -27.38 4.04
C ARG A 299 12.69 -27.26 5.52
N THR A 300 11.41 -27.36 5.85
CA THR A 300 10.91 -27.35 7.24
C THR A 300 10.34 -28.70 7.67
N SER A 301 10.15 -29.65 6.73
CA SER A 301 9.91 -31.07 6.98
C SER A 301 11.23 -31.80 7.18
#